data_1c07a99fbc7e5cbaba7f57952bd23faf
#
_entry.id   1c07a99fbc7e5cbaba7f57952bd23faf
#
_cell.length_a   1.000
_cell.length_b   1.000
_cell.length_c   1.000
_cell.angle_alpha   90.00
_cell.angle_beta   90.00
_cell.angle_gamma   90.00
#
_symmetry.space_group_name_H-M   'P 1'
#
loop_
_entity.id
_entity.type
_entity.pdbx_description
1 polymer ?
#
loop_
_entity_poly.entity_id
_entity_poly.type
_entity_poly.pdbx_seq_one_letter_code
_entity_poly.pdbx_strand_id
1 'polypeptide(L)'
;MSLKIRQPIYTYGIRIGSQIWTRENLSTSRYRNGDLIPQVQDASQWVNLTTGAWCYYGINGGSYGKLYNWYAVTDPRGLAPYGYHIPTDSEWENLVNYLGGPYVAGGRMKSLTNWLFPNYGATNSSGFTGLPGGSRSYEKFVGLTGYGAWWTASDSTGYPLYRSLHYDGEYVGRSFVFVEDMKGFSVRCVKDSI
;
A
#
# COMPACT_ATOMS: atom_id res chain seq x y z
N MET A 1 -19.05 29.90 4.93
CA MET A 1 -17.60 29.68 4.61
C MET A 1 -17.25 28.28 5.04
N SER A 2 -17.07 27.37 4.08
CA SER A 2 -16.68 25.99 4.38
C SER A 2 -15.18 25.95 4.64
N LEU A 3 -14.78 25.63 5.86
CA LEU A 3 -13.38 25.34 6.20
C LEU A 3 -12.95 24.11 5.40
N LYS A 4 -12.18 24.31 4.32
CA LYS A 4 -11.47 23.23 3.65
C LYS A 4 -10.47 22.66 4.66
N ILE A 5 -10.81 21.53 5.26
CA ILE A 5 -9.87 20.75 6.08
C ILE A 5 -8.73 20.36 5.14
N ARG A 6 -7.58 21.01 5.28
CA ARG A 6 -6.37 20.63 4.54
C ARG A 6 -5.98 19.24 5.03
N GLN A 7 -6.04 18.27 4.13
CA GLN A 7 -5.39 16.97 4.33
C GLN A 7 -3.91 17.24 4.66
N PRO A 8 -3.28 16.42 5.54
CA PRO A 8 -1.84 16.58 5.80
C PRO A 8 -1.10 16.53 4.46
N ILE A 9 -0.37 17.60 4.19
CA ILE A 9 0.51 17.66 3.02
C ILE A 9 1.61 16.63 3.31
N TYR A 10 1.63 15.51 2.58
CA TYR A 10 2.76 14.59 2.57
C TYR A 10 3.95 15.32 1.95
N THR A 11 4.67 16.08 2.79
CA THR A 11 5.66 17.07 2.36
C THR A 11 6.97 16.45 1.91
N TYR A 12 7.19 15.14 2.10
CA TYR A 12 8.46 14.51 1.81
C TYR A 12 8.30 13.20 1.04
N GLY A 13 8.21 13.31 -0.28
CA GLY A 13 8.42 12.18 -1.17
C GLY A 13 9.91 11.81 -1.25
N ILE A 14 10.19 10.57 -1.59
CA ILE A 14 11.53 10.10 -2.00
C ILE A 14 11.57 9.96 -3.51
N ARG A 15 12.59 10.54 -4.15
CA ARG A 15 12.81 10.35 -5.58
C ARG A 15 13.52 9.01 -5.80
N ILE A 16 12.89 8.16 -6.61
CA ILE A 16 13.46 6.88 -7.04
C ILE A 16 13.33 6.83 -8.57
N GLY A 17 14.46 6.94 -9.25
CA GLY A 17 14.46 7.12 -10.70
C GLY A 17 13.77 8.42 -11.11
N SER A 18 12.84 8.33 -12.03
CA SER A 18 12.03 9.46 -12.50
C SER A 18 10.80 9.76 -11.63
N GLN A 19 10.47 8.90 -10.68
CA GLN A 19 9.25 8.98 -9.87
C GLN A 19 9.53 9.53 -8.46
N ILE A 20 8.51 10.16 -7.86
CA ILE A 20 8.55 10.59 -6.45
C ILE A 20 7.47 9.80 -5.70
N TRP A 21 7.90 8.97 -4.77
CA TRP A 21 7.05 8.08 -3.97
C TRP A 21 6.85 8.64 -2.55
N THR A 22 5.71 8.37 -1.93
CA THR A 22 5.55 8.63 -0.50
C THR A 22 6.51 7.73 0.29
N ARG A 23 7.10 8.26 1.37
CA ARG A 23 8.04 7.49 2.22
C ARG A 23 7.33 6.49 3.12
N GLU A 24 6.07 6.77 3.43
CA GLU A 24 5.27 6.00 4.37
C GLU A 24 4.04 5.41 3.68
N ASN A 25 3.51 4.34 4.26
CA ASN A 25 2.23 3.82 3.87
C ASN A 25 1.14 4.85 4.17
N LEU A 26 0.17 4.95 3.27
CA LEU A 26 -0.96 5.85 3.43
C LEU A 26 -1.72 5.54 4.73
N SER A 27 -2.09 6.59 5.48
CA SER A 27 -2.79 6.46 6.75
C SER A 27 -3.99 7.41 6.87
N THR A 28 -4.60 7.78 5.73
CA THR A 28 -5.78 8.65 5.73
C THR A 28 -7.04 7.89 6.16
N SER A 29 -7.94 8.60 6.83
CA SER A 29 -9.30 8.14 7.12
C SER A 29 -10.36 8.92 6.33
N ARG A 30 -9.90 9.70 5.32
CA ARG A 30 -10.79 10.48 4.47
C ARG A 30 -10.36 10.36 3.03
N TYR A 31 -11.36 10.39 2.15
CA TYR A 31 -11.16 10.61 0.73
C TYR A 31 -10.72 12.05 0.45
N ARG A 32 -10.21 12.30 -0.75
CA ARG A 32 -9.72 13.62 -1.19
C ARG A 32 -10.77 14.72 -1.07
N ASN A 33 -12.05 14.40 -1.28
CA ASN A 33 -13.17 15.33 -1.14
C ASN A 33 -13.53 15.66 0.32
N GLY A 34 -12.92 14.96 1.29
CA GLY A 34 -13.15 15.13 2.73
C GLY A 34 -14.09 14.12 3.37
N ASP A 35 -14.78 13.28 2.59
CA ASP A 35 -15.67 12.24 3.12
C ASP A 35 -14.90 11.24 3.96
N LEU A 36 -15.53 10.74 5.01
CA LEU A 36 -14.95 9.70 5.87
C LEU A 36 -14.90 8.35 5.13
N ILE A 37 -13.80 7.63 5.32
CA ILE A 37 -13.67 6.23 4.97
C ILE A 37 -13.91 5.44 6.25
N PRO A 38 -14.91 4.54 6.31
CA PRO A 38 -15.20 3.75 7.50
C PRO A 38 -14.00 2.92 7.96
N GLN A 39 -13.76 2.89 9.27
CA GLN A 39 -12.89 1.89 9.88
C GLN A 39 -13.72 0.64 10.17
N VAL A 40 -13.33 -0.50 9.62
CA VAL A 40 -14.00 -1.79 9.82
C VAL A 40 -12.98 -2.82 10.29
N GLN A 41 -12.93 -3.03 11.60
CA GLN A 41 -11.99 -3.96 12.24
C GLN A 41 -12.60 -5.36 12.40
N ASP A 42 -13.91 -5.43 12.58
CA ASP A 42 -14.65 -6.67 12.76
C ASP A 42 -14.59 -7.55 11.49
N ALA A 43 -14.40 -8.84 11.68
CA ALA A 43 -14.22 -9.79 10.60
C ALA A 43 -15.51 -10.02 9.80
N SER A 44 -16.63 -10.17 10.50
CA SER A 44 -17.93 -10.46 9.87
C SER A 44 -18.46 -9.26 9.08
N GLN A 45 -18.13 -8.03 9.52
CA GLN A 45 -18.44 -6.82 8.79
C GLN A 45 -17.54 -6.66 7.56
N TRP A 46 -16.24 -6.95 7.72
CA TRP A 46 -15.26 -6.78 6.62
C TRP A 46 -15.59 -7.62 5.39
N VAL A 47 -15.96 -8.88 5.58
CA VAL A 47 -16.26 -9.81 4.48
C VAL A 47 -17.52 -9.45 3.71
N ASN A 48 -18.39 -8.65 4.29
CA ASN A 48 -19.64 -8.19 3.67
C ASN A 48 -19.57 -6.77 3.09
N LEU A 49 -18.36 -6.17 3.03
CA LEU A 49 -18.21 -4.82 2.50
C LEU A 49 -18.41 -4.78 0.99
N THR A 50 -19.17 -3.78 0.55
CA THR A 50 -19.37 -3.41 -0.86
C THR A 50 -18.93 -2.00 -1.16
N THR A 51 -18.35 -1.31 -0.17
CA THR A 51 -17.87 0.07 -0.25
C THR A 51 -16.46 0.18 0.34
N GLY A 52 -15.81 1.32 0.12
CA GLY A 52 -14.47 1.58 0.63
C GLY A 52 -14.41 1.57 2.15
N ALA A 53 -13.40 0.87 2.68
CA ALA A 53 -13.12 0.78 4.11
C ALA A 53 -11.62 0.58 4.35
N TRP A 54 -11.21 0.80 5.60
CA TRP A 54 -9.86 0.50 6.08
C TRP A 54 -9.90 -0.17 7.45
N CYS A 55 -8.81 -0.87 7.78
CA CYS A 55 -8.55 -1.39 9.11
C CYS A 55 -7.07 -1.23 9.49
N TYR A 56 -6.74 -1.41 10.76
CA TYR A 56 -5.36 -1.69 11.16
C TYR A 56 -5.08 -3.19 11.14
N TYR A 57 -3.82 -3.57 11.06
CA TYR A 57 -3.42 -4.94 11.31
C TYR A 57 -3.64 -5.28 12.80
N GLY A 58 -4.65 -6.09 13.11
CA GLY A 58 -5.01 -6.39 14.49
C GLY A 58 -5.45 -5.16 15.29
N ILE A 59 -5.38 -5.25 16.61
CA ILE A 59 -5.88 -4.20 17.53
C ILE A 59 -4.89 -3.03 17.64
N ASN A 60 -3.59 -3.28 17.49
CA ASN A 60 -2.50 -2.32 17.76
C ASN A 60 -1.69 -1.93 16.52
N GLY A 61 -2.22 -2.14 15.31
CA GLY A 61 -1.49 -2.10 14.04
C GLY A 61 -1.08 -0.74 13.49
N GLY A 62 -1.16 0.35 14.25
CA GLY A 62 -0.93 1.71 13.73
C GLY A 62 0.47 1.99 13.18
N SER A 63 1.48 1.23 13.58
CA SER A 63 2.89 1.45 13.16
C SER A 63 3.18 1.13 11.69
N TYR A 64 2.32 0.39 11.02
CA TYR A 64 2.50 -0.04 9.63
C TYR A 64 1.63 0.73 8.63
N GLY A 65 0.86 1.72 9.10
CA GLY A 65 -0.17 2.38 8.32
C GLY A 65 -1.49 1.61 8.31
N LYS A 66 -2.37 1.95 7.37
CA LYS A 66 -3.69 1.34 7.23
C LYS A 66 -3.70 0.33 6.11
N LEU A 67 -4.56 -0.68 6.25
CA LEU A 67 -4.91 -1.62 5.21
C LEU A 67 -6.25 -1.18 4.61
N TYR A 68 -6.30 -0.94 3.31
CA TYR A 68 -7.50 -0.52 2.59
C TYR A 68 -8.03 -1.66 1.74
N ASN A 69 -9.36 -1.78 1.61
CA ASN A 69 -9.95 -2.69 0.65
C ASN A 69 -9.90 -2.11 -0.78
N TRP A 70 -10.18 -2.93 -1.78
CA TRP A 70 -10.15 -2.51 -3.18
C TRP A 70 -11.17 -1.41 -3.49
N TYR A 71 -12.33 -1.45 -2.86
CA TYR A 71 -13.35 -0.41 -3.03
C TYR A 71 -12.85 0.98 -2.60
N ALA A 72 -12.00 1.06 -1.58
CA ALA A 72 -11.41 2.34 -1.18
C ALA A 72 -10.36 2.82 -2.20
N VAL A 73 -9.60 1.90 -2.80
CA VAL A 73 -8.57 2.22 -3.81
C VAL A 73 -9.19 2.79 -5.08
N THR A 74 -10.33 2.25 -5.50
CA THR A 74 -11.02 2.63 -6.75
C THR A 74 -12.12 3.65 -6.57
N ASP A 75 -12.34 4.15 -5.37
CA ASP A 75 -13.41 5.10 -5.08
C ASP A 75 -13.18 6.42 -5.84
N PRO A 76 -14.17 6.90 -6.61
CA PRO A 76 -14.04 8.12 -7.42
C PRO A 76 -13.82 9.40 -6.60
N ARG A 77 -14.10 9.38 -5.30
CA ARG A 77 -13.77 10.47 -4.37
C ARG A 77 -12.27 10.65 -4.16
N GLY A 78 -11.45 9.65 -4.55
CA GLY A 78 -10.00 9.66 -4.53
C GLY A 78 -9.41 9.37 -3.15
N LEU A 79 -8.66 8.27 -3.05
CA LEU A 79 -7.98 7.86 -1.81
C LEU A 79 -6.64 8.59 -1.61
N ALA A 80 -5.88 8.79 -2.69
CA ALA A 80 -4.58 9.46 -2.63
C ALA A 80 -4.71 10.95 -2.31
N PRO A 81 -3.76 11.57 -1.58
CA PRO A 81 -3.77 13.01 -1.29
C PRO A 81 -3.61 13.86 -2.56
N TYR A 82 -3.91 15.15 -2.47
CA TYR A 82 -3.74 16.08 -3.59
C TYR A 82 -2.29 16.11 -4.09
N GLY A 83 -2.14 16.07 -5.44
CA GLY A 83 -0.84 16.05 -6.12
C GLY A 83 -0.17 14.67 -6.12
N TYR A 84 -0.92 13.64 -5.73
CA TYR A 84 -0.52 12.23 -5.75
C TYR A 84 -1.66 11.35 -6.26
N HIS A 85 -1.28 10.18 -6.75
CA HIS A 85 -2.20 9.10 -7.11
C HIS A 85 -1.70 7.76 -6.57
N ILE A 86 -2.59 6.77 -6.53
CA ILE A 86 -2.20 5.39 -6.25
C ILE A 86 -1.49 4.86 -7.49
N PRO A 87 -0.26 4.31 -7.37
CA PRO A 87 0.52 3.93 -8.53
C PRO A 87 -0.17 2.81 -9.33
N THR A 88 -0.11 2.96 -10.63
CA THR A 88 -0.46 1.90 -11.58
C THR A 88 0.54 0.76 -11.51
N ASP A 89 0.18 -0.39 -12.05
CA ASP A 89 1.11 -1.53 -12.16
C ASP A 89 2.35 -1.18 -13.00
N SER A 90 2.19 -0.38 -14.05
CA SER A 90 3.29 0.11 -14.89
C SER A 90 4.24 1.04 -14.11
N GLU A 91 3.73 1.88 -13.22
CA GLU A 91 4.58 2.73 -12.38
C GLU A 91 5.36 1.92 -11.34
N TRP A 92 4.75 0.88 -10.79
CA TRP A 92 5.47 -0.10 -9.98
C TRP A 92 6.54 -0.84 -10.78
N GLU A 93 6.26 -1.22 -12.02
CA GLU A 93 7.23 -1.86 -12.90
C GLU A 93 8.41 -0.93 -13.20
N ASN A 94 8.17 0.36 -13.46
CA ASN A 94 9.22 1.36 -13.63
C ASN A 94 10.12 1.46 -12.39
N LEU A 95 9.54 1.49 -11.18
CA LEU A 95 10.28 1.46 -9.92
C LEU A 95 11.15 0.19 -9.82
N VAL A 96 10.56 -0.97 -10.04
CA VAL A 96 11.23 -2.27 -9.92
C VAL A 96 12.38 -2.37 -10.93
N ASN A 97 12.16 -1.97 -12.18
CA ASN A 97 13.19 -2.00 -13.23
C ASN A 97 14.34 -1.04 -12.92
N TYR A 98 14.04 0.18 -12.44
CA TYR A 98 15.08 1.12 -11.99
C TYR A 98 15.92 0.55 -10.85
N LEU A 99 15.33 -0.23 -9.98
CA LEU A 99 15.99 -0.90 -8.86
C LEU A 99 16.66 -2.23 -9.25
N GLY A 100 16.84 -2.53 -10.53
CA GLY A 100 17.59 -3.69 -11.02
C GLY A 100 16.76 -4.93 -11.32
N GLY A 101 15.45 -4.78 -11.39
CA GLY A 101 14.51 -5.82 -11.78
C GLY A 101 13.89 -6.60 -10.61
N PRO A 102 12.92 -7.47 -10.93
CA PRO A 102 12.04 -8.07 -9.92
C PRO A 102 12.75 -8.97 -8.90
N TYR A 103 13.90 -9.52 -9.22
CA TYR A 103 14.60 -10.48 -8.36
C TYR A 103 15.53 -9.84 -7.31
N VAL A 104 15.82 -8.54 -7.43
CA VAL A 104 16.74 -7.82 -6.52
C VAL A 104 16.15 -6.53 -5.94
N ALA A 105 15.13 -5.97 -6.58
CA ALA A 105 14.56 -4.71 -6.18
C ALA A 105 13.98 -4.73 -4.76
N GLY A 106 13.43 -5.87 -4.34
CA GLY A 106 12.85 -6.03 -3.01
C GLY A 106 13.85 -5.81 -1.88
N GLY A 107 15.08 -6.30 -2.03
CA GLY A 107 16.13 -6.04 -1.05
C GLY A 107 16.46 -4.54 -0.92
N ARG A 108 16.44 -3.81 -2.04
CA ARG A 108 16.65 -2.35 -2.07
C ARG A 108 15.47 -1.55 -1.52
N MET A 109 14.29 -2.14 -1.47
CA MET A 109 13.04 -1.50 -1.02
C MET A 109 12.70 -1.78 0.43
N LYS A 110 13.06 -2.94 0.97
CA LYS A 110 12.72 -3.33 2.35
C LYS A 110 13.38 -2.41 3.37
N SER A 111 12.66 -2.07 4.44
CA SER A 111 13.26 -1.45 5.63
C SER A 111 14.25 -2.40 6.29
N LEU A 112 15.23 -1.85 7.00
CA LEU A 112 16.24 -2.65 7.73
C LEU A 112 15.67 -3.24 9.02
N THR A 113 14.52 -2.74 9.48
CA THR A 113 13.89 -3.11 10.74
C THR A 113 12.46 -3.61 10.51
N ASN A 114 11.90 -4.25 11.53
CA ASN A 114 10.54 -4.76 11.61
C ASN A 114 10.24 -6.03 10.78
N TRP A 115 11.16 -6.46 9.92
CA TRP A 115 11.04 -7.72 9.21
C TRP A 115 11.52 -8.89 10.06
N LEU A 116 10.92 -10.07 9.88
CA LEU A 116 11.45 -11.32 10.42
C LEU A 116 12.88 -11.56 9.94
N PHE A 117 13.67 -12.23 10.77
CA PHE A 117 14.99 -12.73 10.38
C PHE A 117 14.81 -13.82 9.30
N PRO A 118 15.65 -13.85 8.23
CA PRO A 118 16.89 -13.08 8.07
C PRO A 118 16.72 -11.69 7.42
N ASN A 119 15.51 -11.25 7.05
CA ASN A 119 15.30 -10.04 6.23
C ASN A 119 16.25 -10.01 5.02
N TYR A 120 16.22 -11.10 4.27
CA TYR A 120 17.23 -11.45 3.28
C TYR A 120 17.44 -10.36 2.24
N GLY A 121 18.70 -9.93 2.07
CA GLY A 121 19.13 -8.92 1.09
C GLY A 121 18.63 -7.49 1.36
N ALA A 122 18.04 -7.19 2.52
CA ALA A 122 17.53 -5.86 2.82
C ALA A 122 18.66 -4.84 2.95
N THR A 123 18.62 -3.79 2.13
CA THR A 123 19.56 -2.66 2.15
C THR A 123 18.86 -1.31 2.32
N ASN A 124 17.58 -1.23 1.99
CA ASN A 124 16.81 0.02 1.89
C ASN A 124 17.50 1.12 1.08
N SER A 125 18.37 0.75 0.14
CA SER A 125 19.17 1.71 -0.62
C SER A 125 18.34 2.63 -1.51
N SER A 126 17.11 2.26 -1.82
CA SER A 126 16.17 3.12 -2.54
C SER A 126 15.52 4.21 -1.64
N GLY A 127 15.54 4.04 -0.33
CA GLY A 127 14.78 4.86 0.62
C GLY A 127 13.27 4.65 0.56
N PHE A 128 12.78 3.61 -0.14
CA PHE A 128 11.36 3.27 -0.17
C PHE A 128 10.84 2.87 1.22
N THR A 129 11.68 2.22 2.03
CA THR A 129 11.39 1.82 3.41
C THR A 129 10.10 1.00 3.51
N GLY A 130 10.02 -0.05 2.70
CA GLY A 130 8.88 -0.98 2.68
C GLY A 130 8.76 -1.73 4.00
N LEU A 131 7.63 -1.58 4.68
CA LEU A 131 7.36 -2.20 5.98
C LEU A 131 6.57 -3.50 5.82
N PRO A 132 6.81 -4.51 6.67
CA PRO A 132 6.11 -5.78 6.65
C PRO A 132 4.76 -5.71 7.38
N GLY A 133 3.87 -4.85 6.89
CA GLY A 133 2.57 -4.59 7.51
C GLY A 133 1.56 -5.72 7.36
N GLY A 134 1.91 -6.83 6.72
CA GLY A 134 1.00 -7.93 6.50
C GLY A 134 -0.17 -7.56 5.58
N SER A 135 -1.26 -8.27 5.72
CA SER A 135 -2.50 -8.05 4.99
C SER A 135 -3.73 -8.48 5.77
N ARG A 136 -4.88 -7.96 5.39
CA ARG A 136 -6.18 -8.53 5.73
C ARG A 136 -6.59 -9.52 4.64
N SER A 137 -7.08 -10.68 5.01
CA SER A 137 -7.58 -11.69 4.10
C SER A 137 -8.83 -12.33 4.68
N TYR A 138 -9.99 -12.01 4.12
CA TYR A 138 -11.25 -12.44 4.71
C TYR A 138 -11.34 -12.05 6.19
N GLU A 139 -11.55 -13.03 7.06
CA GLU A 139 -11.68 -12.87 8.51
C GLU A 139 -10.34 -12.72 9.25
N LYS A 140 -9.20 -12.93 8.58
CA LYS A 140 -7.89 -13.06 9.23
C LYS A 140 -6.92 -11.95 8.84
N PHE A 141 -6.00 -11.67 9.73
CA PHE A 141 -4.77 -10.94 9.42
C PHE A 141 -3.65 -11.95 9.20
N VAL A 142 -2.83 -11.75 8.17
CA VAL A 142 -1.75 -12.66 7.82
C VAL A 142 -0.46 -11.91 7.49
N GLY A 143 0.67 -12.54 7.81
CA GLY A 143 1.98 -12.13 7.34
C GLY A 143 2.63 -10.95 8.04
N LEU A 144 2.16 -10.50 9.23
CA LEU A 144 2.85 -9.45 9.97
C LEU A 144 4.33 -9.81 10.16
N THR A 145 5.19 -8.83 9.98
CA THR A 145 6.65 -8.93 10.04
C THR A 145 7.31 -9.80 8.94
N GLY A 146 6.57 -10.70 8.31
CA GLY A 146 7.09 -11.56 7.24
C GLY A 146 6.72 -11.11 5.83
N TYR A 147 5.71 -10.26 5.70
CA TYR A 147 5.09 -9.91 4.43
C TYR A 147 4.63 -8.46 4.40
N GLY A 148 4.89 -7.77 3.31
CA GLY A 148 4.32 -6.46 3.00
C GLY A 148 3.66 -6.51 1.65
N ALA A 149 2.43 -5.98 1.53
CA ALA A 149 1.69 -5.91 0.29
C ALA A 149 1.09 -4.52 0.06
N TRP A 150 1.09 -4.10 -1.21
CA TRP A 150 0.60 -2.80 -1.64
C TRP A 150 -0.28 -2.92 -2.86
N TRP A 151 -1.44 -2.27 -2.80
CA TRP A 151 -2.30 -2.13 -3.96
C TRP A 151 -1.60 -1.37 -5.10
N THR A 152 -1.91 -1.74 -6.33
CA THR A 152 -1.79 -0.86 -7.50
C THR A 152 -3.15 -0.24 -7.80
N ALA A 153 -3.22 0.78 -8.65
CA ALA A 153 -4.48 1.29 -9.17
C ALA A 153 -4.97 0.52 -10.41
N SER A 154 -4.28 -0.56 -10.76
CA SER A 154 -4.57 -1.36 -11.95
C SER A 154 -5.24 -2.67 -11.60
N ASP A 155 -6.05 -3.14 -12.54
CA ASP A 155 -6.52 -4.52 -12.57
C ASP A 155 -6.05 -5.21 -13.87
N SER A 156 -6.12 -6.53 -13.89
CA SER A 156 -5.92 -7.35 -15.06
C SER A 156 -7.22 -8.09 -15.35
N THR A 157 -7.97 -7.65 -16.35
CA THR A 157 -9.26 -8.23 -16.74
C THR A 157 -10.28 -8.32 -15.58
N GLY A 158 -10.31 -7.27 -14.73
CA GLY A 158 -11.20 -7.18 -13.58
C GLY A 158 -10.63 -7.75 -12.28
N TYR A 159 -9.38 -8.24 -12.28
CA TYR A 159 -8.71 -8.74 -11.08
C TYR A 159 -7.70 -7.71 -10.56
N PRO A 160 -7.94 -7.11 -9.37
CA PRO A 160 -7.03 -6.14 -8.76
C PRO A 160 -5.60 -6.65 -8.63
N LEU A 161 -4.64 -5.82 -9.06
CA LEU A 161 -3.22 -6.14 -8.98
C LEU A 161 -2.60 -5.57 -7.70
N TYR A 162 -1.61 -6.29 -7.18
CA TYR A 162 -0.83 -5.84 -6.03
C TYR A 162 0.65 -6.24 -6.15
N ARG A 163 1.49 -5.56 -5.39
CA ARG A 163 2.92 -5.85 -5.27
C ARG A 163 3.25 -6.30 -3.85
N SER A 164 4.25 -7.18 -3.70
CA SER A 164 4.63 -7.70 -2.39
C SER A 164 6.13 -7.82 -2.20
N LEU A 165 6.53 -7.77 -0.92
CA LEU A 165 7.88 -8.02 -0.44
C LEU A 165 7.80 -9.09 0.66
N HIS A 166 8.85 -9.90 0.76
CA HIS A 166 8.94 -11.01 1.70
C HIS A 166 10.26 -10.95 2.49
N TYR A 167 10.23 -11.44 3.74
CA TYR A 167 11.39 -11.44 4.63
C TYR A 167 12.52 -12.35 4.16
N ASP A 168 12.20 -13.40 3.41
CA ASP A 168 13.08 -14.49 2.98
C ASP A 168 13.63 -14.35 1.56
N GLY A 169 13.37 -13.22 0.89
CA GLY A 169 13.85 -12.99 -0.47
C GLY A 169 14.02 -11.51 -0.83
N GLU A 170 14.74 -11.27 -1.94
CA GLU A 170 14.97 -9.92 -2.50
C GLU A 170 13.99 -9.58 -3.63
N TYR A 171 13.08 -10.47 -3.95
CA TYR A 171 12.17 -10.29 -5.07
C TYR A 171 11.00 -9.36 -4.72
N VAL A 172 10.46 -8.73 -5.75
CA VAL A 172 9.19 -8.01 -5.72
C VAL A 172 8.14 -8.87 -6.38
N GLY A 173 7.18 -9.37 -5.60
CA GLY A 173 6.06 -10.12 -6.12
C GLY A 173 5.10 -9.22 -6.91
N ARG A 174 4.52 -9.76 -7.98
CA ARG A 174 3.40 -9.18 -8.72
C ARG A 174 2.33 -10.25 -8.83
N SER A 175 1.13 -9.96 -8.35
CA SER A 175 0.03 -10.91 -8.37
C SER A 175 -1.32 -10.18 -8.42
N PHE A 176 -2.39 -10.94 -8.54
CA PHE A 176 -3.75 -10.44 -8.53
C PHE A 176 -4.57 -11.12 -7.41
N VAL A 177 -5.73 -10.56 -7.11
CA VAL A 177 -6.71 -11.14 -6.20
C VAL A 177 -8.09 -11.09 -6.81
N PHE A 178 -8.98 -11.96 -6.36
CA PHE A 178 -10.40 -11.79 -6.63
C PHE A 178 -10.97 -10.72 -5.69
N VAL A 179 -11.90 -9.89 -6.19
CA VAL A 179 -12.52 -8.85 -5.35
C VAL A 179 -13.24 -9.49 -4.15
N GLU A 180 -13.82 -10.64 -4.36
CA GLU A 180 -14.51 -11.45 -3.37
C GLU A 180 -13.60 -11.96 -2.24
N ASP A 181 -12.28 -11.99 -2.46
CA ASP A 181 -11.29 -12.34 -1.42
C ASP A 181 -11.20 -11.30 -0.30
N MET A 182 -11.88 -10.18 -0.43
CA MET A 182 -11.96 -9.11 0.57
C MET A 182 -10.60 -8.77 1.19
N LYS A 183 -9.58 -8.67 0.30
CA LYS A 183 -8.23 -8.32 0.75
C LYS A 183 -8.16 -6.88 1.23
N GLY A 184 -7.30 -6.66 2.23
CA GLY A 184 -6.85 -5.34 2.64
C GLY A 184 -5.35 -5.27 2.58
N PHE A 185 -4.80 -4.31 1.81
CA PHE A 185 -3.37 -4.07 1.67
C PHE A 185 -3.03 -2.62 1.98
N SER A 186 -1.74 -2.39 2.24
CA SER A 186 -1.19 -1.04 2.33
C SER A 186 -1.30 -0.29 0.99
N VAL A 187 -1.16 1.02 1.04
CA VAL A 187 -1.11 1.88 -0.13
C VAL A 187 0.13 2.79 -0.04
N ARG A 188 0.85 2.91 -1.13
CA ARG A 188 1.84 3.95 -1.40
C ARG A 188 1.31 4.85 -2.51
N CYS A 189 1.77 6.09 -2.56
CA CYS A 189 1.36 7.01 -3.60
C CYS A 189 2.56 7.53 -4.37
N VAL A 190 2.33 7.84 -5.65
CA VAL A 190 3.28 8.50 -6.56
C VAL A 190 2.79 9.91 -6.81
N LYS A 191 3.73 10.86 -6.87
CA LYS A 191 3.43 12.25 -7.19
C LYS A 191 2.99 12.37 -8.65
N ASP A 192 1.94 13.15 -8.87
CA ASP A 192 1.44 13.46 -10.21
C ASP A 192 2.56 14.14 -11.04
N SER A 193 2.66 13.77 -12.32
CA SER A 193 3.50 14.48 -13.28
C SER A 193 2.93 15.90 -13.51
N ILE A 194 3.82 16.86 -13.57
CA ILE A 194 3.47 18.25 -13.90
C ILE A 194 3.35 18.36 -15.42
#